data_3ad05b02c63230af7e1ae8faf357a2e8
#
_entry.id   3ad05b02c63230af7e1ae8faf357a2e8
#
_cell.length_a   1.000
_cell.length_b   1.000
_cell.length_c   1.000
_cell.angle_alpha   90.00
_cell.angle_beta   90.00
_cell.angle_gamma   90.00
#
_symmetry.space_group_name_H-M   'P 1'
#
loop_
_entity.id
_entity.type
_entity.pdbx_description
1 polymer ?
#
loop_
_entity_poly.entity_id
_entity_poly.type
_entity_poly.pdbx_seq_one_letter_code
_entity_poly.pdbx_strand_id
1 'polypeptide(L)'
;MALHAARSPRRWRSLVAALLVVLLAILGVAWVRVGGALDDARAAAADRVAAIRAAERYALTLMAVDYRTVDRDVQRVLDSSMGQARAEYERDAERLKAATREHKAVQTGVVRAAGLVSMDAGRAGARVLVLADAVIRWEGTKTPPQERLNRWSMEVTKSRGAWWVSKLERVT
;
A
#
# COMPACT_ATOMS: atom_id res chain seq x y z
N MET A 1 22.44 -1.54 -79.12
CA MET A 1 21.09 -1.15 -78.76
C MET A 1 20.94 -1.28 -77.22
N ALA A 2 21.01 -0.21 -76.53
CA ALA A 2 20.89 -0.17 -75.09
C ALA A 2 19.52 0.37 -74.72
N LEU A 3 18.64 -0.48 -74.21
CA LEU A 3 17.32 -0.12 -73.67
C LEU A 3 17.49 0.49 -72.28
N HIS A 4 17.52 1.82 -72.19
CA HIS A 4 17.38 2.51 -70.92
C HIS A 4 15.90 2.48 -70.48
N ALA A 5 15.59 1.58 -69.55
CA ALA A 5 14.31 1.59 -68.89
C ALA A 5 14.24 2.83 -67.99
N ALA A 6 13.66 3.92 -68.44
CA ALA A 6 13.36 5.12 -67.64
C ALA A 6 12.38 4.74 -66.53
N ARG A 7 12.84 4.48 -65.32
CA ARG A 7 12.03 4.35 -64.11
C ARG A 7 11.31 5.69 -63.86
N SER A 8 10.00 5.72 -63.98
CA SER A 8 9.19 6.92 -63.85
C SER A 8 9.37 7.50 -62.40
N PRO A 9 9.80 8.75 -62.25
CA PRO A 9 10.08 9.37 -60.93
C PRO A 9 8.82 9.47 -60.07
N ARG A 10 7.65 9.30 -60.63
CA ARG A 10 6.36 9.37 -59.93
C ARG A 10 6.12 8.11 -59.05
N ARG A 11 6.53 6.93 -59.51
CA ARG A 11 6.39 5.69 -58.73
C ARG A 11 7.35 5.62 -57.52
N TRP A 12 8.56 6.17 -57.67
CA TRP A 12 9.50 6.30 -56.55
C TRP A 12 8.98 7.22 -55.45
N ARG A 13 8.42 8.36 -55.79
CA ARG A 13 7.84 9.31 -54.84
C ARG A 13 6.66 8.73 -54.07
N SER A 14 5.80 7.94 -54.71
CA SER A 14 4.69 7.23 -54.04
C SER A 14 5.16 6.11 -53.10
N LEU A 15 6.22 5.35 -53.46
CA LEU A 15 6.82 4.36 -52.59
C LEU A 15 7.46 5.00 -51.33
N VAL A 16 8.18 6.09 -51.50
CA VAL A 16 8.79 6.83 -50.38
C VAL A 16 7.69 7.40 -49.48
N ALA A 17 6.64 7.97 -50.01
CA ALA A 17 5.51 8.47 -49.24
C ALA A 17 4.80 7.35 -48.45
N ALA A 18 4.55 6.21 -49.06
CA ALA A 18 3.99 5.03 -48.41
C ALA A 18 4.90 4.53 -47.26
N LEU A 19 6.21 4.47 -47.48
CA LEU A 19 7.18 4.06 -46.45
C LEU A 19 7.16 5.03 -45.26
N LEU A 20 7.11 6.35 -45.51
CA LEU A 20 7.03 7.38 -44.46
C LEU A 20 5.75 7.24 -43.63
N VAL A 21 4.60 6.99 -44.27
CA VAL A 21 3.32 6.79 -43.57
C VAL A 21 3.40 5.55 -42.67
N VAL A 22 3.97 4.43 -43.19
CA VAL A 22 4.15 3.21 -42.37
C VAL A 22 5.10 3.47 -41.20
N LEU A 23 6.18 4.20 -41.42
CA LEU A 23 7.12 4.55 -40.35
C LEU A 23 6.48 5.41 -39.28
N LEU A 24 5.70 6.41 -39.68
CA LEU A 24 4.96 7.25 -38.74
C LEU A 24 3.91 6.49 -37.96
N ALA A 25 3.22 5.52 -38.60
CA ALA A 25 2.27 4.64 -37.93
C ALA A 25 2.96 3.75 -36.88
N ILE A 26 4.13 3.16 -37.22
CA ILE A 26 4.93 2.35 -36.29
C ILE A 26 5.40 3.20 -35.10
N LEU A 27 5.92 4.39 -35.36
CA LEU A 27 6.38 5.32 -34.31
C LEU A 27 5.20 5.74 -33.40
N GLY A 28 4.02 6.02 -33.97
CA GLY A 28 2.82 6.35 -33.22
C GLY A 28 2.38 5.22 -32.29
N VAL A 29 2.34 3.99 -32.81
CA VAL A 29 2.02 2.80 -32.00
C VAL A 29 3.07 2.55 -30.89
N ALA A 30 4.36 2.70 -31.21
CA ALA A 30 5.43 2.56 -30.23
C ALA A 30 5.31 3.60 -29.12
N TRP A 31 5.01 4.86 -29.47
CA TRP A 31 4.81 5.94 -28.50
C TRP A 31 3.65 5.67 -27.55
N VAL A 32 2.50 5.25 -28.05
CA VAL A 32 1.33 4.90 -27.23
C VAL A 32 1.65 3.72 -26.29
N ARG A 33 2.36 2.69 -26.78
CA ARG A 33 2.74 1.54 -25.96
C ARG A 33 3.72 1.87 -24.87
N VAL A 34 4.72 2.69 -25.15
CA VAL A 34 5.71 3.14 -24.16
C VAL A 34 5.04 4.03 -23.11
N GLY A 35 4.16 4.94 -23.53
CA GLY A 35 3.39 5.79 -22.60
C GLY A 35 2.55 4.97 -21.63
N GLY A 36 1.80 3.99 -22.14
CA GLY A 36 0.99 3.09 -21.31
C GLY A 36 1.83 2.28 -20.31
N ALA A 37 2.96 1.75 -20.73
CA ALA A 37 3.86 0.98 -19.85
C ALA A 37 4.45 1.86 -18.72
N LEU A 38 4.77 3.12 -19.00
CA LEU A 38 5.25 4.07 -17.99
C LEU A 38 4.16 4.41 -16.97
N ASP A 39 2.94 4.63 -17.42
CA ASP A 39 1.82 4.96 -16.53
C ASP A 39 1.44 3.75 -15.65
N ASP A 40 1.47 2.54 -16.20
CA ASP A 40 1.30 1.31 -15.41
C ASP A 40 2.40 1.12 -14.36
N ALA A 41 3.66 1.41 -14.70
CA ALA A 41 4.77 1.32 -13.76
C ALA A 41 4.64 2.35 -12.63
N ARG A 42 4.23 3.58 -12.95
CA ARG A 42 3.97 4.64 -11.94
C ARG A 42 2.81 4.28 -11.03
N ALA A 43 1.71 3.77 -11.60
CA ALA A 43 0.57 3.31 -10.83
C ALA A 43 0.94 2.15 -9.89
N ALA A 44 1.74 1.19 -10.37
CA ALA A 44 2.24 0.10 -9.54
C ALA A 44 3.15 0.59 -8.40
N ALA A 45 4.02 1.56 -8.66
CA ALA A 45 4.86 2.18 -7.63
C ALA A 45 4.01 2.93 -6.58
N ALA A 46 3.00 3.67 -7.03
CA ALA A 46 2.08 4.39 -6.15
C ALA A 46 1.28 3.42 -5.25
N ASP A 47 0.77 2.32 -5.80
CA ASP A 47 0.05 1.29 -5.05
C ASP A 47 0.94 0.63 -3.97
N ARG A 48 2.21 0.34 -4.28
CA ARG A 48 3.17 -0.19 -3.29
C ARG A 48 3.37 0.76 -2.12
N VAL A 49 3.61 2.03 -2.40
CA VAL A 49 3.78 3.05 -1.36
C VAL A 49 2.50 3.23 -0.55
N ALA A 50 1.33 3.22 -1.20
CA ALA A 50 0.05 3.37 -0.53
C ALA A 50 -0.28 2.19 0.40
N ALA A 51 0.04 0.95 -0.01
CA ALA A 51 -0.10 -0.25 0.79
C ALA A 51 0.79 -0.20 2.05
N ILE A 52 2.07 0.16 1.91
CA ILE A 52 2.98 0.32 3.05
C ILE A 52 2.47 1.38 4.02
N ARG A 53 2.09 2.56 3.52
CA ARG A 53 1.54 3.65 4.35
C ARG A 53 0.24 3.26 5.07
N ALA A 54 -0.59 2.41 4.47
CA ALA A 54 -1.79 1.92 5.15
C ALA A 54 -1.44 1.02 6.34
N ALA A 55 -0.48 0.10 6.17
CA ALA A 55 0.01 -0.74 7.25
C ALA A 55 0.68 0.08 8.37
N GLU A 56 1.51 1.08 8.03
CA GLU A 56 2.15 1.98 9.00
C GLU A 56 1.10 2.77 9.81
N ARG A 57 0.12 3.39 9.14
CA ARG A 57 -0.95 4.13 9.82
C ARG A 57 -1.75 3.23 10.75
N TYR A 58 -2.09 2.02 10.30
CA TYR A 58 -2.78 1.05 11.13
C TYR A 58 -1.96 0.67 12.36
N ALA A 59 -0.66 0.38 12.19
CA ALA A 59 0.24 0.07 13.31
C ALA A 59 0.31 1.21 14.33
N LEU A 60 0.44 2.46 13.88
CA LEU A 60 0.43 3.63 14.75
C LEU A 60 -0.90 3.77 15.50
N THR A 61 -2.03 3.58 14.80
CA THR A 61 -3.36 3.64 15.41
C THR A 61 -3.55 2.54 16.45
N LEU A 62 -3.07 1.32 16.16
CA LEU A 62 -3.13 0.17 17.07
C LEU A 62 -2.31 0.39 18.36
N MET A 63 -1.22 1.15 18.27
CA MET A 63 -0.35 1.47 19.41
C MET A 63 -0.76 2.75 20.15
N ALA A 64 -1.64 3.58 19.59
CA ALA A 64 -2.10 4.83 20.19
C ALA A 64 -3.35 4.59 21.04
N VAL A 65 -3.18 4.18 22.29
CA VAL A 65 -4.26 3.88 23.24
C VAL A 65 -4.09 4.71 24.51
N ASP A 66 -5.13 5.45 24.91
CA ASP A 66 -5.20 6.19 26.16
C ASP A 66 -6.51 5.85 26.89
N TYR A 67 -6.44 5.50 28.17
CA TYR A 67 -7.62 5.14 28.96
C TYR A 67 -8.72 6.24 28.99
N ARG A 68 -8.35 7.51 28.76
CA ARG A 68 -9.29 8.63 28.68
C ARG A 68 -10.05 8.69 27.37
N THR A 69 -9.48 8.14 26.30
CA THR A 69 -10.02 8.23 24.93
C THR A 69 -10.22 6.86 24.29
N VAL A 70 -10.14 5.78 25.06
CA VAL A 70 -10.09 4.41 24.58
C VAL A 70 -11.25 4.02 23.64
N ASP A 71 -12.45 4.57 23.83
CA ASP A 71 -13.57 4.31 22.91
C ASP A 71 -13.29 4.87 21.52
N ARG A 72 -12.76 6.08 21.45
CA ARG A 72 -12.37 6.71 20.19
C ARG A 72 -11.17 6.00 19.56
N ASP A 73 -10.23 5.55 20.38
CA ASP A 73 -9.02 4.88 19.93
C ASP A 73 -9.37 3.53 19.29
N VAL A 74 -10.23 2.75 19.95
CA VAL A 74 -10.79 1.50 19.41
C VAL A 74 -11.51 1.75 18.09
N GLN A 75 -12.37 2.78 18.03
CA GLN A 75 -13.09 3.10 16.81
C GLN A 75 -12.15 3.44 15.65
N ARG A 76 -11.06 4.18 15.88
CA ARG A 76 -10.06 4.48 14.85
C ARG A 76 -9.38 3.23 14.30
N VAL A 77 -9.12 2.23 15.14
CA VAL A 77 -8.56 0.95 14.68
C VAL A 77 -9.59 0.23 13.78
N LEU A 78 -10.84 0.15 14.22
CA LEU A 78 -11.92 -0.47 13.44
C LEU A 78 -12.12 0.24 12.10
N ASP A 79 -12.06 1.58 12.08
CA ASP A 79 -12.23 2.39 10.86
C ASP A 79 -11.06 2.29 9.87
N SER A 80 -9.93 1.75 10.31
CA SER A 80 -8.74 1.52 9.47
C SER A 80 -8.53 0.06 9.10
N SER A 81 -9.45 -0.83 9.46
CA SER A 81 -9.40 -2.27 9.24
C SER A 81 -10.65 -2.82 8.56
N MET A 82 -10.51 -4.00 7.98
CA MET A 82 -11.60 -4.78 7.39
C MET A 82 -11.36 -6.28 7.59
N GLY A 83 -12.30 -7.12 7.16
CA GLY A 83 -12.15 -8.57 7.16
C GLY A 83 -11.77 -9.15 8.52
N GLN A 84 -10.80 -10.04 8.54
CA GLN A 84 -10.37 -10.75 9.74
C GLN A 84 -9.80 -9.81 10.81
N ALA A 85 -8.94 -8.85 10.41
CA ALA A 85 -8.34 -7.90 11.35
C ALA A 85 -9.40 -7.10 12.12
N ARG A 86 -10.43 -6.63 11.41
CA ARG A 86 -11.55 -5.92 12.04
C ARG A 86 -12.33 -6.83 12.97
N ALA A 87 -12.72 -8.02 12.52
CA ALA A 87 -13.53 -8.95 13.30
C ALA A 87 -12.82 -9.43 14.59
N GLU A 88 -11.52 -9.69 14.52
CA GLU A 88 -10.73 -10.08 15.69
C GLU A 88 -10.59 -8.92 16.69
N TYR A 89 -10.30 -7.72 16.20
CA TYR A 89 -10.19 -6.55 17.06
C TYR A 89 -11.50 -6.17 17.72
N GLU A 90 -12.63 -6.24 16.99
CA GLU A 90 -13.97 -5.96 17.50
C GLU A 90 -14.39 -6.95 18.60
N ARG A 91 -14.06 -8.24 18.44
CA ARG A 91 -14.31 -9.28 19.46
C ARG A 91 -13.62 -8.98 20.79
N ASP A 92 -12.41 -8.43 20.74
CA ASP A 92 -11.60 -8.16 21.92
C ASP A 92 -11.77 -6.72 22.45
N ALA A 93 -12.50 -5.85 21.73
CA ALA A 93 -12.58 -4.43 21.98
C ALA A 93 -13.07 -4.09 23.40
N GLU A 94 -14.15 -4.71 23.87
CA GLU A 94 -14.71 -4.39 25.19
C GLU A 94 -13.77 -4.82 26.32
N ARG A 95 -13.12 -5.98 26.18
CA ARG A 95 -12.10 -6.44 27.13
C ARG A 95 -10.91 -5.49 27.16
N LEU A 96 -10.46 -5.03 26.00
CA LEU A 96 -9.37 -4.08 25.88
C LEU A 96 -9.71 -2.74 26.55
N LYS A 97 -10.90 -2.20 26.29
CA LYS A 97 -11.39 -0.95 26.91
C LYS A 97 -11.46 -1.05 28.42
N ALA A 98 -12.04 -2.14 28.94
CA ALA A 98 -12.16 -2.38 30.38
C ALA A 98 -10.78 -2.42 31.05
N ALA A 99 -9.86 -3.25 30.54
CA ALA A 99 -8.50 -3.37 31.08
C ALA A 99 -7.70 -2.05 30.98
N THR A 100 -7.86 -1.33 29.86
CA THR A 100 -7.18 -0.04 29.67
C THR A 100 -7.63 1.00 30.70
N ARG A 101 -8.94 1.06 31.00
CA ARG A 101 -9.49 1.98 32.02
C ARG A 101 -9.09 1.56 33.44
N GLU A 102 -9.22 0.29 33.76
CA GLU A 102 -8.90 -0.28 35.08
C GLU A 102 -7.44 0.05 35.47
N HIS A 103 -6.52 -0.17 34.54
CA HIS A 103 -5.09 0.04 34.78
C HIS A 103 -4.63 1.47 34.46
N LYS A 104 -5.51 2.37 34.03
CA LYS A 104 -5.17 3.73 33.55
C LYS A 104 -3.99 3.71 32.58
N ALA A 105 -4.03 2.76 31.63
CA ALA A 105 -2.94 2.54 30.70
C ALA A 105 -2.91 3.61 29.59
N VAL A 106 -1.72 4.10 29.30
CA VAL A 106 -1.42 4.94 28.13
C VAL A 106 -0.34 4.26 27.32
N GLN A 107 -0.64 3.93 26.09
CA GLN A 107 0.30 3.34 25.15
C GLN A 107 0.57 4.32 24.00
N THR A 108 1.84 4.46 23.67
CA THR A 108 2.32 5.21 22.49
C THR A 108 3.30 4.33 21.73
N GLY A 109 3.42 4.54 20.41
CA GLY A 109 4.34 3.75 19.62
C GLY A 109 4.91 4.52 18.44
N VAL A 110 5.99 3.98 17.89
CA VAL A 110 6.65 4.45 16.67
C VAL A 110 6.89 3.27 15.74
N VAL A 111 6.67 3.49 14.45
CA VAL A 111 7.08 2.52 13.43
C VAL A 111 8.56 2.74 13.14
N ARG A 112 9.35 1.68 13.29
CA ARG A 112 10.79 1.70 12.99
C ARG A 112 11.08 1.40 11.53
N ALA A 113 10.34 0.46 10.97
CA ALA A 113 10.45 0.09 9.58
C ALA A 113 9.16 -0.56 9.09
N ALA A 114 8.86 -0.37 7.82
CA ALA A 114 7.83 -1.12 7.11
C ALA A 114 8.33 -1.47 5.71
N GLY A 115 8.02 -2.67 5.24
CA GLY A 115 8.47 -3.17 3.95
C GLY A 115 7.44 -4.06 3.28
N LEU A 116 7.29 -3.90 1.97
CA LEU A 116 6.44 -4.74 1.15
C LEU A 116 7.10 -6.11 0.95
N VAL A 117 6.38 -7.18 1.29
CA VAL A 117 6.81 -8.56 1.04
C VAL A 117 6.33 -9.04 -0.31
N SER A 118 5.06 -8.81 -0.62
CA SER A 118 4.43 -9.21 -1.86
C SER A 118 3.25 -8.32 -2.20
N MET A 119 2.91 -8.27 -3.49
CA MET A 119 1.72 -7.61 -4.00
C MET A 119 1.10 -8.50 -5.06
N ASP A 120 -0.22 -8.63 -5.06
CA ASP A 120 -0.94 -9.42 -6.03
C ASP A 120 -0.81 -8.85 -7.45
N ALA A 121 -0.92 -9.70 -8.45
CA ALA A 121 -0.86 -9.28 -9.86
C ALA A 121 -1.92 -8.22 -10.21
N GLY A 122 -3.11 -8.30 -9.59
CA GLY A 122 -4.18 -7.30 -9.74
C GLY A 122 -3.99 -6.02 -8.93
N ARG A 123 -2.92 -5.92 -8.14
CA ARG A 123 -2.63 -4.76 -7.25
C ARG A 123 -3.77 -4.40 -6.30
N ALA A 124 -4.57 -5.40 -5.91
CA ALA A 124 -5.69 -5.26 -4.99
C ALA A 124 -5.39 -5.76 -3.57
N GLY A 125 -4.35 -6.58 -3.41
CA GLY A 125 -3.87 -7.10 -2.15
C GLY A 125 -2.35 -7.01 -2.05
N ALA A 126 -1.84 -6.80 -0.83
CA ALA A 126 -0.41 -6.78 -0.57
C ALA A 126 -0.12 -7.29 0.85
N ARG A 127 1.08 -7.84 1.05
CA ARG A 127 1.60 -8.20 2.37
C ARG A 127 2.74 -7.27 2.75
N VAL A 128 2.64 -6.69 3.94
CA VAL A 128 3.60 -5.72 4.48
C VAL A 128 4.10 -6.23 5.83
N LEU A 129 5.41 -6.21 6.04
CA LEU A 129 6.01 -6.40 7.36
C LEU A 129 6.19 -5.05 8.02
N VAL A 130 5.83 -4.97 9.30
CA VAL A 130 5.98 -3.76 10.12
C VAL A 130 6.74 -4.09 11.39
N LEU A 131 7.78 -3.33 11.67
CA LEU A 131 8.54 -3.33 12.91
C LEU A 131 8.24 -2.04 13.66
N ALA A 132 7.79 -2.17 14.92
CA ALA A 132 7.37 -1.04 15.70
C ALA A 132 7.69 -1.22 17.18
N ASP A 133 8.03 -0.13 17.85
CA ASP A 133 8.20 -0.08 19.30
C ASP A 133 7.01 0.62 19.94
N ALA A 134 6.53 0.06 21.04
CA ALA A 134 5.50 0.66 21.86
C ALA A 134 5.99 0.81 23.29
N VAL A 135 5.57 1.88 23.94
CA VAL A 135 5.81 2.13 25.36
C VAL A 135 4.46 2.23 26.05
N ILE A 136 4.28 1.42 27.09
CA ILE A 136 3.08 1.42 27.93
C ILE A 136 3.43 2.04 29.27
N ARG A 137 2.61 3.00 29.73
CA ARG A 137 2.67 3.64 31.04
C ARG A 137 1.34 3.44 31.75
N TRP A 138 1.40 3.35 33.08
CA TRP A 138 0.21 3.24 33.94
C TRP A 138 0.16 4.47 34.85
N GLU A 139 -0.84 5.31 34.66
CA GLU A 139 -0.99 6.52 35.47
C GLU A 139 -1.37 6.22 36.91
N GLY A 140 -0.83 6.99 37.84
CA GLY A 140 -1.08 6.83 39.27
C GLY A 140 -0.32 5.67 39.93
N THR A 141 0.58 5.00 39.19
CA THR A 141 1.43 3.93 39.75
C THR A 141 2.91 4.33 39.71
N LYS A 142 3.72 3.65 40.54
CA LYS A 142 5.19 3.75 40.48
C LYS A 142 5.81 2.70 39.52
N THR A 143 4.99 1.96 38.79
CA THR A 143 5.43 0.95 37.83
C THR A 143 6.20 1.63 36.69
N PRO A 144 7.44 1.21 36.39
CA PRO A 144 8.20 1.79 35.30
C PRO A 144 7.51 1.53 33.94
N PRO A 145 7.72 2.39 32.95
CA PRO A 145 7.21 2.15 31.61
C PRO A 145 7.69 0.81 31.03
N GLN A 146 6.82 0.12 30.35
CA GLN A 146 7.15 -1.12 29.67
C GLN A 146 7.33 -0.88 28.17
N GLU A 147 8.49 -1.26 27.66
CA GLU A 147 8.77 -1.25 26.22
C GLU A 147 8.39 -2.58 25.58
N ARG A 148 7.83 -2.53 24.39
CA ARG A 148 7.44 -3.69 23.59
C ARG A 148 7.89 -3.52 22.15
N LEU A 149 8.72 -4.44 21.69
CA LEU A 149 9.01 -4.60 20.27
C LEU A 149 7.90 -5.43 19.63
N ASN A 150 7.28 -4.88 18.59
CA ASN A 150 6.24 -5.54 17.83
C ASN A 150 6.73 -5.82 16.41
N ARG A 151 6.51 -7.04 15.95
CA ARG A 151 6.75 -7.48 14.57
C ARG A 151 5.44 -8.00 14.02
N TRP A 152 4.94 -7.37 12.98
CA TRP A 152 3.67 -7.73 12.37
C TRP A 152 3.81 -8.03 10.89
N SER A 153 3.14 -9.09 10.46
CA SER A 153 2.79 -9.32 9.05
C SER A 153 1.36 -8.87 8.86
N MET A 154 1.15 -7.90 8.00
CA MET A 154 -0.16 -7.33 7.70
C MET A 154 -0.53 -7.60 6.26
N GLU A 155 -1.72 -8.17 6.03
CA GLU A 155 -2.33 -8.18 4.72
C GLU A 155 -3.17 -6.91 4.57
N VAL A 156 -2.93 -6.19 3.50
CA VAL A 156 -3.67 -4.98 3.14
C VAL A 156 -4.43 -5.21 1.85
N THR A 157 -5.67 -4.74 1.81
CA THR A 157 -6.57 -4.92 0.67
C THR A 157 -7.08 -3.56 0.21
N LYS A 158 -7.04 -3.34 -1.11
CA LYS A 158 -7.57 -2.13 -1.75
C LYS A 158 -9.06 -2.29 -1.98
N SER A 159 -9.86 -1.44 -1.35
CA SER A 159 -11.31 -1.41 -1.51
C SER A 159 -11.78 0.02 -1.71
N ARG A 160 -12.61 0.27 -2.72
CA ARG A 160 -13.16 1.60 -3.05
C ARG A 160 -12.07 2.69 -3.16
N GLY A 161 -10.91 2.33 -3.72
CA GLY A 161 -9.79 3.26 -3.91
C GLY A 161 -8.90 3.50 -2.68
N ALA A 162 -9.23 2.94 -1.52
CA ALA A 162 -8.44 3.03 -0.30
C ALA A 162 -7.84 1.67 0.09
N TRP A 163 -6.72 1.70 0.83
CA TRP A 163 -6.06 0.52 1.38
C TRP A 163 -6.43 0.34 2.85
N TRP A 164 -6.82 -0.89 3.22
CA TRP A 164 -7.30 -1.30 4.55
C TRP A 164 -6.50 -2.51 5.02
N VAL A 165 -6.22 -2.61 6.31
CA VAL A 165 -5.64 -3.83 6.86
C VAL A 165 -6.75 -4.87 6.99
N SER A 166 -6.59 -6.00 6.30
CA SER A 166 -7.57 -7.10 6.28
C SER A 166 -7.19 -8.27 7.18
N LYS A 167 -5.90 -8.44 7.47
CA LYS A 167 -5.37 -9.47 8.40
C LYS A 167 -4.14 -8.95 9.11
N LEU A 168 -3.98 -9.31 10.37
CA LEU A 168 -2.83 -9.00 11.20
C LEU A 168 -2.30 -10.28 11.84
N GLU A 169 -1.04 -10.57 11.67
CA GLU A 169 -0.35 -11.70 12.32
C GLU A 169 0.89 -11.20 13.05
N ARG A 170 1.14 -11.72 14.24
CA ARG A 170 2.40 -11.46 14.94
C ARG A 170 3.48 -12.40 14.40
N VAL A 171 4.64 -11.82 14.09
CA VAL A 171 5.82 -12.59 13.66
C VAL A 171 6.72 -12.77 14.88
N THR A 172 7.01 -14.01 15.20
CA THR A 172 7.92 -14.43 16.29
C THR A 172 9.36 -14.38 15.83
#